data_21a46aab8b95d9a9b3e65c03f191f3fe
#
_entry.id   21a46aab8b95d9a9b3e65c03f191f3fe
#
_cell.length_a   1.000
_cell.length_b   1.000
_cell.length_c   1.000
_cell.angle_alpha   90.00
_cell.angle_beta   90.00
_cell.angle_gamma   90.00
#
_symmetry.space_group_name_H-M   'P 1'
#
loop_
_entity.id
_entity.type
_entity.pdbx_description
1 polymer ?
#
loop_
_entity_poly.entity_id
_entity_poly.type
_entity_poly.pdbx_seq_one_letter_code
_entity_poly.pdbx_strand_id
1 'polypeptide(L)'
;MPSAVATVVGMNDMTTLHDAIGDFPRRKAQTLRFSCGAPRSATAIGDGSRVLFLRSDGPEDLVTSLWLSVFDADGTHREVLLADPRVLLADADDEDVPAEEKARRERAREGGSGIVSYSVDAAGRRVVFTINGQLFLTEIAEDGSGRTRMLAADGIAAGEGATPVLNPRISPDGRHVAYTTGEHLMLVDIAPQWPSDGRHDDATDDDCDGQPAPHAHGHRCGDEE
;
A
#
# COMPACT_ATOMS: atom_id res chain seq x y z
N MET A 1 21.95 -18.07 46.40
CA MET A 1 20.72 -17.33 46.70
C MET A 1 21.07 -15.84 46.66
N PRO A 2 20.80 -15.13 45.56
CA PRO A 2 20.98 -13.68 45.58
C PRO A 2 19.80 -13.01 46.33
N SER A 3 20.13 -12.21 47.29
CA SER A 3 19.18 -11.41 48.10
C SER A 3 18.61 -10.31 47.19
N ALA A 4 17.29 -10.25 47.07
CA ALA A 4 16.59 -9.15 46.42
C ALA A 4 16.69 -7.92 47.32
N VAL A 5 17.46 -6.92 46.92
CA VAL A 5 17.46 -5.60 47.54
C VAL A 5 16.23 -4.85 47.03
N ALA A 6 15.22 -4.71 47.88
CA ALA A 6 14.10 -3.82 47.62
C ALA A 6 14.60 -2.36 47.68
N THR A 7 14.67 -1.70 46.55
CA THR A 7 14.95 -0.27 46.47
C THR A 7 13.76 0.49 47.00
N VAL A 8 13.92 1.12 48.15
CA VAL A 8 12.93 2.04 48.72
C VAL A 8 12.93 3.31 47.87
N VAL A 9 11.82 3.54 47.16
CA VAL A 9 11.58 4.76 46.39
C VAL A 9 11.45 5.93 47.33
N GLY A 10 12.39 6.88 47.28
CA GLY A 10 12.44 8.04 48.14
C GLY A 10 11.32 9.06 47.85
N MET A 11 11.01 9.95 48.82
CA MET A 11 9.96 10.97 48.69
C MET A 11 10.13 11.97 47.54
N ASN A 12 11.32 12.05 46.88
CA ASN A 12 11.52 12.84 45.66
C ASN A 12 10.85 12.22 44.43
N ASP A 13 10.52 10.93 44.48
CA ASP A 13 9.81 10.23 43.40
C ASP A 13 8.30 10.54 43.36
N MET A 14 7.72 10.98 44.47
CA MET A 14 6.28 11.27 44.54
C MET A 14 5.90 12.51 43.73
N THR A 15 6.75 13.55 43.69
CA THR A 15 6.52 14.74 42.85
C THR A 15 6.63 14.39 41.36
N THR A 16 7.65 13.61 41.02
CA THR A 16 7.84 13.11 39.62
C THR A 16 6.68 12.21 39.19
N LEU A 17 6.15 11.38 40.09
CA LEU A 17 4.99 10.54 39.83
C LEU A 17 3.71 11.37 39.67
N HIS A 18 3.53 12.40 40.49
CA HIS A 18 2.38 13.31 40.42
C HIS A 18 2.37 14.08 39.07
N ASP A 19 3.52 14.59 38.65
CA ASP A 19 3.69 15.27 37.37
C ASP A 19 3.43 14.32 36.19
N ALA A 20 3.95 13.10 36.27
CA ALA A 20 3.70 12.06 35.22
C ALA A 20 2.23 11.67 35.14
N ILE A 21 1.51 11.59 36.28
CA ILE A 21 0.07 11.32 36.31
C ILE A 21 -0.72 12.51 35.75
N GLY A 22 -0.31 13.74 36.09
CA GLY A 22 -0.92 14.97 35.57
C GLY A 22 -0.83 15.07 34.03
N ASP A 23 0.28 14.65 33.46
CA ASP A 23 0.52 14.66 32.01
C ASP A 23 -0.13 13.48 31.26
N PHE A 24 -0.58 12.44 31.96
CA PHE A 24 -1.12 11.22 31.33
C PHE A 24 -2.27 11.48 30.34
N PRO A 25 -3.29 12.30 30.63
CA PRO A 25 -4.37 12.56 29.67
C PRO A 25 -3.87 13.18 28.35
N ARG A 26 -2.94 14.14 28.50
CA ARG A 26 -2.30 14.82 27.36
C ARG A 26 -1.48 13.87 26.52
N ARG A 27 -0.59 13.10 27.13
CA ARG A 27 0.24 12.10 26.45
C ARG A 27 -0.60 11.03 25.79
N LYS A 28 -1.65 10.55 26.45
CA LYS A 28 -2.61 9.60 25.87
C LYS A 28 -3.29 10.14 24.62
N ALA A 29 -3.62 11.43 24.58
CA ALA A 29 -4.20 12.06 23.40
C ALA A 29 -3.17 12.22 22.28
N GLN A 30 -1.97 12.75 22.59
CA GLN A 30 -0.89 12.99 21.63
C GLN A 30 -0.37 11.72 20.96
N THR A 31 -0.37 10.59 21.67
CA THR A 31 0.17 9.31 21.22
C THR A 31 -0.92 8.38 20.68
N LEU A 32 -2.11 8.90 20.36
CA LEU A 32 -3.28 8.09 19.95
C LEU A 32 -3.53 6.91 20.90
N ARG A 33 -3.57 7.18 22.20
CA ARG A 33 -3.72 6.17 23.26
C ARG A 33 -2.52 5.22 23.37
N PHE A 34 -1.31 5.73 23.14
CA PHE A 34 -0.05 4.98 23.13
C PHE A 34 0.02 3.90 22.03
N SER A 35 -0.64 4.13 20.90
CA SER A 35 -0.61 3.23 19.76
C SER A 35 0.34 3.67 18.64
N CYS A 36 0.88 4.91 18.69
CA CYS A 36 1.91 5.36 17.76
C CYS A 36 3.19 4.53 17.92
N GLY A 37 3.87 4.23 16.82
CA GLY A 37 5.05 3.37 16.79
C GLY A 37 4.74 1.86 16.86
N ALA A 38 3.49 1.45 17.14
CA ALA A 38 3.12 0.04 17.11
C ALA A 38 2.78 -0.41 15.68
N PRO A 39 3.26 -1.60 15.24
CA PRO A 39 2.85 -2.19 13.97
C PRO A 39 1.34 -2.46 13.93
N ARG A 40 0.70 -2.17 12.80
CA ARG A 40 -0.74 -2.42 12.57
C ARG A 40 -1.01 -2.88 11.15
N SER A 41 -2.19 -3.45 10.93
CA SER A 41 -2.63 -3.94 9.61
C SER A 41 -1.63 -4.90 8.97
N ALA A 42 -1.08 -5.84 9.77
CA ALA A 42 -0.09 -6.79 9.28
C ALA A 42 -0.71 -7.79 8.29
N THR A 43 -0.03 -8.02 7.16
CA THR A 43 -0.41 -8.98 6.12
C THR A 43 0.80 -9.80 5.71
N ALA A 44 0.76 -11.12 5.92
CA ALA A 44 1.78 -12.02 5.37
C ALA A 44 1.63 -12.12 3.85
N ILE A 45 2.74 -12.07 3.13
CA ILE A 45 2.79 -12.11 1.66
C ILE A 45 3.75 -13.18 1.16
N GLY A 46 3.55 -13.60 -0.09
CA GLY A 46 4.34 -14.66 -0.71
C GLY A 46 4.17 -16.00 0.00
N ASP A 47 5.27 -16.62 0.38
CA ASP A 47 5.32 -17.88 1.15
C ASP A 47 5.15 -17.69 2.68
N GLY A 48 4.90 -16.47 3.13
CA GLY A 48 4.79 -16.11 4.55
C GLY A 48 6.10 -15.64 5.19
N SER A 49 7.22 -15.69 4.48
CA SER A 49 8.51 -15.16 4.96
C SER A 49 8.58 -13.62 4.98
N ARG A 50 7.58 -12.96 4.42
CA ARG A 50 7.49 -11.50 4.36
C ARG A 50 6.17 -11.01 4.92
N VAL A 51 6.19 -9.89 5.64
CA VAL A 51 5.02 -9.28 6.27
C VAL A 51 4.99 -7.79 5.97
N LEU A 52 3.93 -7.33 5.31
CA LEU A 52 3.62 -5.92 5.17
C LEU A 52 2.93 -5.42 6.43
N PHE A 53 3.24 -4.21 6.86
CA PHE A 53 2.56 -3.57 7.98
C PHE A 53 2.68 -2.05 7.92
N LEU A 54 1.86 -1.37 8.69
CA LEU A 54 1.89 0.08 8.87
C LEU A 54 2.46 0.40 10.24
N ARG A 55 3.36 1.40 10.31
CA ARG A 55 3.94 1.89 11.56
C ARG A 55 4.42 3.32 11.40
N SER A 56 4.30 4.14 12.43
CA SER A 56 4.99 5.43 12.54
C SER A 56 6.36 5.26 13.21
N ASP A 57 7.26 6.21 13.00
CA ASP A 57 8.66 6.10 13.44
C ASP A 57 8.83 6.11 14.97
N GLY A 58 7.85 6.61 15.71
CA GLY A 58 7.97 6.70 17.15
C GLY A 58 6.64 6.88 17.88
N PRO A 59 6.69 6.90 19.23
CA PRO A 59 5.49 6.92 20.05
C PRO A 59 4.72 8.24 20.00
N GLU A 60 5.33 9.31 19.53
CA GLU A 60 4.69 10.64 19.37
C GLU A 60 4.52 11.02 17.89
N ASP A 61 4.95 10.16 16.99
CA ASP A 61 4.80 10.37 15.56
C ASP A 61 3.44 9.89 15.06
N LEU A 62 2.68 10.80 14.44
CA LEU A 62 1.34 10.53 13.92
C LEU A 62 1.35 10.08 12.45
N VAL A 63 2.49 10.23 11.75
CA VAL A 63 2.60 9.90 10.33
C VAL A 63 2.94 8.43 10.17
N THR A 64 2.04 7.68 9.56
CA THR A 64 2.20 6.24 9.35
C THR A 64 2.79 5.96 7.99
N SER A 65 3.83 5.14 7.96
CA SER A 65 4.54 4.65 6.77
C SER A 65 4.25 3.18 6.50
N LEU A 66 4.52 2.73 5.26
CA LEU A 66 4.44 1.32 4.86
C LEU A 66 5.79 0.64 5.02
N TRP A 67 5.80 -0.45 5.73
CA TRP A 67 6.99 -1.25 6.06
C TRP A 67 6.86 -2.68 5.57
N LEU A 68 7.99 -3.29 5.26
CA LEU A 68 8.14 -4.70 4.98
C LEU A 68 9.08 -5.33 6.00
N SER A 69 8.63 -6.38 6.66
CA SER A 69 9.45 -7.27 7.46
C SER A 69 9.82 -8.50 6.64
N VAL A 70 11.10 -8.85 6.58
CA VAL A 70 11.63 -10.01 5.86
C VAL A 70 12.29 -10.93 6.86
N PHE A 71 11.90 -12.20 6.83
CA PHE A 71 12.45 -13.28 7.63
C PHE A 71 13.22 -14.22 6.72
N ASP A 72 14.51 -14.33 6.92
CA ASP A 72 15.38 -15.22 6.15
C ASP A 72 15.36 -16.64 6.74
N ALA A 73 15.74 -17.64 5.94
CA ALA A 73 15.70 -19.05 6.34
C ALA A 73 16.59 -19.40 7.54
N ASP A 74 17.61 -18.59 7.83
CA ASP A 74 18.50 -18.70 8.99
C ASP A 74 17.91 -18.08 10.27
N GLY A 75 16.71 -17.48 10.17
CA GLY A 75 16.03 -16.80 11.27
C GLY A 75 16.45 -15.34 11.44
N THR A 76 17.28 -14.79 10.56
CA THR A 76 17.56 -13.36 10.55
C THR A 76 16.31 -12.58 10.13
N HIS A 77 16.18 -11.39 10.70
CA HIS A 77 15.04 -10.52 10.49
C HIS A 77 15.51 -9.12 10.14
N ARG A 78 14.93 -8.55 9.11
CA ARG A 78 15.17 -7.15 8.72
C ARG A 78 13.86 -6.45 8.36
N GLU A 79 13.83 -5.16 8.59
CA GLU A 79 12.71 -4.30 8.21
C GLU A 79 13.16 -3.31 7.13
N VAL A 80 12.29 -3.10 6.16
CA VAL A 80 12.51 -2.18 5.03
C VAL A 80 11.37 -1.17 5.00
N LEU A 81 11.72 0.11 4.99
CA LEU A 81 10.76 1.19 4.75
C LEU A 81 10.44 1.22 3.24
N LEU A 82 9.22 0.87 2.87
CA LEU A 82 8.79 0.83 1.46
C LEU A 82 8.25 2.18 0.97
N ALA A 83 7.51 2.88 1.84
CA ALA A 83 6.92 4.16 1.49
C ALA A 83 6.81 5.07 2.71
N ASP A 84 7.43 6.25 2.62
CA ASP A 84 7.32 7.32 3.60
C ASP A 84 6.47 8.46 3.01
N PRO A 85 5.32 8.78 3.61
CA PRO A 85 4.47 9.88 3.19
C PRO A 85 5.19 11.23 3.12
N ARG A 86 6.15 11.48 4.00
CA ARG A 86 6.91 12.74 4.03
C ARG A 86 7.78 12.92 2.78
N VAL A 87 8.33 11.81 2.27
CA VAL A 87 9.12 11.81 1.04
C VAL A 87 8.22 11.91 -0.19
N LEU A 88 7.09 11.19 -0.17
CA LEU A 88 6.17 11.12 -1.30
C LEU A 88 5.37 12.42 -1.51
N LEU A 89 5.17 13.19 -0.45
CA LEU A 89 4.45 14.46 -0.44
C LEU A 89 5.39 15.65 -0.17
N ALA A 90 6.68 15.53 -0.43
CA ALA A 90 7.66 16.58 -0.09
C ALA A 90 7.32 17.95 -0.67
N ASP A 91 6.53 18.00 -1.74
CA ASP A 91 6.09 19.22 -2.42
C ASP A 91 4.61 19.59 -2.12
N ALA A 92 3.92 18.85 -1.24
CA ALA A 92 2.51 19.09 -0.91
C ALA A 92 2.37 19.61 0.52
N ASP A 93 1.62 20.70 0.70
CA ASP A 93 1.30 21.24 2.03
C ASP A 93 0.34 20.31 2.78
N ASP A 94 0.57 20.12 4.08
CA ASP A 94 -0.25 19.26 4.98
C ASP A 94 -1.72 19.72 5.11
N GLU A 95 -2.07 20.91 4.60
CA GLU A 95 -3.42 21.47 4.62
C GLU A 95 -4.34 20.95 3.51
N ASP A 96 -3.79 20.30 2.48
CA ASP A 96 -4.50 19.88 1.27
C ASP A 96 -5.22 18.52 1.38
N VAL A 97 -5.58 18.08 2.57
CA VAL A 97 -6.40 16.85 2.69
C VAL A 97 -7.83 17.13 2.25
N PRO A 98 -8.35 16.44 1.22
CA PRO A 98 -9.73 16.63 0.76
C PRO A 98 -10.77 16.40 1.85
N ALA A 99 -11.89 17.14 1.80
CA ALA A 99 -12.95 17.08 2.81
C ALA A 99 -13.52 15.65 2.97
N GLU A 100 -13.66 14.92 1.88
CA GLU A 100 -14.15 13.53 1.87
C GLU A 100 -13.20 12.58 2.59
N GLU A 101 -11.89 12.77 2.42
CA GLU A 101 -10.87 11.99 3.12
C GLU A 101 -10.84 12.36 4.61
N LYS A 102 -10.97 13.65 4.96
CA LYS A 102 -11.14 14.07 6.36
C LYS A 102 -12.36 13.39 6.99
N ALA A 103 -13.51 13.43 6.32
CA ALA A 103 -14.74 12.79 6.79
C ALA A 103 -14.61 11.26 6.88
N ARG A 104 -13.88 10.63 5.97
CA ARG A 104 -13.58 9.20 6.04
C ARG A 104 -12.74 8.85 7.27
N ARG A 105 -11.67 9.62 7.52
CA ARG A 105 -10.78 9.44 8.69
C ARG A 105 -11.52 9.62 10.00
N GLU A 106 -12.39 10.62 10.09
CA GLU A 106 -13.22 10.86 11.27
C GLU A 106 -14.18 9.69 11.53
N ARG A 107 -14.85 9.16 10.49
CA ARG A 107 -15.74 8.00 10.63
C ARG A 107 -14.97 6.74 11.04
N ALA A 108 -13.76 6.54 10.49
CA ALA A 108 -12.89 5.44 10.86
C ALA A 108 -12.19 5.64 12.21
N ARG A 109 -12.34 6.83 12.84
CA ARG A 109 -11.62 7.23 14.04
C ARG A 109 -10.10 7.14 13.90
N GLU A 110 -9.61 7.40 12.70
CA GLU A 110 -8.19 7.43 12.38
C GLU A 110 -7.61 8.81 12.73
N GLY A 111 -6.98 8.93 13.88
CA GLY A 111 -6.37 10.17 14.35
C GLY A 111 -4.97 10.43 13.82
N GLY A 112 -4.39 9.49 13.04
CA GLY A 112 -3.08 9.62 12.41
C GLY A 112 -3.15 10.19 11.00
N SER A 113 -1.99 10.54 10.46
CA SER A 113 -1.80 10.96 9.06
C SER A 113 -0.95 9.95 8.29
N GLY A 114 -0.72 10.20 7.00
CA GLY A 114 0.05 9.31 6.14
C GLY A 114 -0.77 8.15 5.60
N ILE A 115 -0.16 6.96 5.53
CA ILE A 115 -0.79 5.76 4.98
C ILE A 115 -1.65 5.11 6.05
N VAL A 116 -2.97 5.09 5.86
CA VAL A 116 -3.93 4.56 6.84
C VAL A 116 -4.40 3.16 6.52
N SER A 117 -4.36 2.78 5.24
CA SER A 117 -4.70 1.44 4.76
C SER A 117 -3.99 1.15 3.45
N TYR A 118 -3.86 -0.12 3.11
CA TYR A 118 -3.31 -0.58 1.83
C TYR A 118 -4.05 -1.81 1.32
N SER A 119 -3.82 -2.14 0.05
CA SER A 119 -4.25 -3.38 -0.58
C SER A 119 -3.07 -3.98 -1.33
N VAL A 120 -2.91 -5.30 -1.28
CA VAL A 120 -1.80 -6.03 -1.88
C VAL A 120 -2.34 -7.08 -2.85
N ASP A 121 -1.63 -7.35 -3.96
CA ASP A 121 -1.95 -8.40 -4.92
C ASP A 121 -1.66 -9.80 -4.35
N ALA A 122 -2.14 -10.84 -5.03
CA ALA A 122 -1.96 -12.22 -4.56
C ALA A 122 -0.50 -12.68 -4.54
N ALA A 123 0.35 -12.10 -5.39
CA ALA A 123 1.78 -12.42 -5.44
C ALA A 123 2.60 -11.70 -4.35
N GLY A 124 2.02 -10.71 -3.66
CA GLY A 124 2.73 -9.90 -2.68
C GLY A 124 3.81 -9.01 -3.29
N ARG A 125 3.64 -8.62 -4.56
CA ARG A 125 4.60 -7.81 -5.32
C ARG A 125 4.16 -6.37 -5.54
N ARG A 126 2.86 -6.10 -5.47
CA ARG A 126 2.27 -4.80 -5.73
C ARG A 126 1.34 -4.39 -4.60
N VAL A 127 1.56 -3.21 -4.08
CA VAL A 127 0.78 -2.64 -2.98
C VAL A 127 0.25 -1.29 -3.40
N VAL A 128 -1.04 -1.05 -3.20
CA VAL A 128 -1.67 0.24 -3.46
C VAL A 128 -2.20 0.85 -2.17
N PHE A 129 -2.10 2.16 -2.07
CA PHE A 129 -2.61 2.94 -0.94
C PHE A 129 -2.89 4.39 -1.39
N THR A 130 -3.54 5.14 -0.51
CA THR A 130 -3.75 6.57 -0.72
C THR A 130 -3.08 7.40 0.35
N ILE A 131 -2.59 8.58 -0.05
CA ILE A 131 -2.17 9.64 0.83
C ILE A 131 -2.85 10.92 0.35
N ASN A 132 -3.60 11.59 1.22
CA ASN A 132 -4.32 12.83 0.89
C ASN A 132 -5.21 12.74 -0.37
N GLY A 133 -5.83 11.57 -0.59
CA GLY A 133 -6.67 11.34 -1.78
C GLY A 133 -5.91 11.04 -3.08
N GLN A 134 -4.58 11.02 -3.07
CA GLN A 134 -3.74 10.62 -4.20
C GLN A 134 -3.43 9.12 -4.14
N LEU A 135 -3.46 8.45 -5.28
CA LEU A 135 -3.22 7.01 -5.39
C LEU A 135 -1.74 6.72 -5.65
N PHE A 136 -1.17 5.83 -4.86
CA PHE A 136 0.21 5.36 -4.97
C PHE A 136 0.27 3.86 -5.19
N LEU A 137 1.29 3.44 -5.94
CA LEU A 137 1.68 2.05 -6.13
C LEU A 137 3.11 1.85 -5.64
N THR A 138 3.32 0.84 -4.81
CA THR A 138 4.64 0.31 -4.46
C THR A 138 4.83 -1.05 -5.13
N GLU A 139 5.90 -1.20 -5.89
CA GLU A 139 6.36 -2.47 -6.46
C GLU A 139 7.50 -3.01 -5.59
N ILE A 140 7.38 -4.26 -5.17
CA ILE A 140 8.31 -4.94 -4.25
C ILE A 140 9.10 -5.97 -5.04
N ALA A 141 10.42 -5.83 -5.04
CA ALA A 141 11.35 -6.76 -5.67
C ALA A 141 11.55 -8.03 -4.81
N GLU A 142 12.22 -9.03 -5.39
CA GLU A 142 12.51 -10.30 -4.68
C GLU A 142 13.45 -10.11 -3.50
N ASP A 143 14.37 -9.15 -3.58
CA ASP A 143 15.27 -8.78 -2.49
C ASP A 143 14.58 -7.99 -1.36
N GLY A 144 13.28 -7.69 -1.51
CA GLY A 144 12.50 -6.91 -0.56
C GLY A 144 12.65 -5.39 -0.71
N SER A 145 13.42 -4.90 -1.67
CA SER A 145 13.45 -3.48 -1.99
C SER A 145 12.12 -3.04 -2.61
N GLY A 146 11.74 -1.79 -2.39
CA GLY A 146 10.48 -1.24 -2.91
C GLY A 146 10.70 0.02 -3.74
N ARG A 147 9.89 0.17 -4.78
CA ARG A 147 9.80 1.40 -5.55
C ARG A 147 8.37 1.92 -5.52
N THR A 148 8.19 3.13 -4.99
CA THR A 148 6.88 3.77 -4.90
C THR A 148 6.75 4.87 -5.94
N ARG A 149 5.59 4.95 -6.59
CA ARG A 149 5.22 6.00 -7.53
C ARG A 149 3.74 6.36 -7.39
N MET A 150 3.42 7.58 -7.75
CA MET A 150 2.02 7.99 -7.91
C MET A 150 1.45 7.35 -9.18
N LEU A 151 0.23 6.81 -9.07
CA LEU A 151 -0.53 6.38 -10.22
C LEU A 151 -1.36 7.57 -10.72
N ALA A 152 -1.07 7.98 -11.96
CA ALA A 152 -2.00 8.85 -12.67
C ALA A 152 -3.22 8.00 -13.06
N ALA A 153 -4.37 8.31 -12.52
CA ALA A 153 -5.62 7.72 -12.95
C ALA A 153 -6.38 8.77 -13.77
N ASP A 154 -6.98 8.35 -14.88
CA ASP A 154 -7.80 9.22 -15.69
C ASP A 154 -8.93 9.82 -14.84
N GLY A 155 -8.98 11.15 -14.78
CA GLY A 155 -9.91 11.89 -13.92
C GLY A 155 -9.37 12.30 -12.55
N ILE A 156 -8.18 11.85 -12.14
CA ILE A 156 -7.47 12.38 -10.98
C ILE A 156 -6.52 13.46 -11.47
N ALA A 157 -7.02 14.67 -11.64
CA ALA A 157 -6.16 15.82 -11.82
C ALA A 157 -5.50 16.15 -10.48
N ALA A 158 -4.18 16.28 -10.45
CA ALA A 158 -3.51 16.94 -9.36
C ALA A 158 -3.86 18.44 -9.43
N GLY A 159 -4.53 18.98 -8.41
CA GLY A 159 -4.90 20.40 -8.35
C GLY A 159 -6.21 20.66 -7.63
N GLU A 160 -6.56 21.94 -7.47
CA GLU A 160 -7.83 22.38 -6.91
C GLU A 160 -9.01 21.79 -7.71
N GLY A 161 -9.90 21.08 -7.02
CA GLY A 161 -11.05 20.41 -7.64
C GLY A 161 -10.80 18.96 -8.06
N ALA A 162 -9.63 18.37 -7.78
CA ALA A 162 -9.38 16.95 -8.00
C ALA A 162 -10.30 16.08 -7.11
N THR A 163 -10.90 15.06 -7.71
CA THR A 163 -11.74 14.12 -6.96
C THR A 163 -10.83 13.13 -6.22
N PRO A 164 -10.94 13.02 -4.87
CA PRO A 164 -10.04 12.15 -4.12
C PRO A 164 -10.31 10.68 -4.39
N VAL A 165 -9.24 9.90 -4.47
CA VAL A 165 -9.29 8.44 -4.51
C VAL A 165 -9.51 7.90 -3.10
N LEU A 166 -10.51 7.07 -2.94
CA LEU A 166 -10.86 6.45 -1.67
C LEU A 166 -10.86 4.92 -1.81
N ASN A 167 -10.42 4.24 -0.76
CA ASN A 167 -10.49 2.78 -0.62
C ASN A 167 -9.93 1.98 -1.83
N PRO A 168 -8.72 2.22 -2.30
CA PRO A 168 -8.17 1.50 -3.43
C PRO A 168 -8.04 0.00 -3.12
N ARG A 169 -8.34 -0.84 -4.13
CA ARG A 169 -8.21 -2.28 -4.10
C ARG A 169 -7.49 -2.75 -5.35
N ILE A 170 -6.36 -3.40 -5.17
CA ILE A 170 -5.64 -4.02 -6.29
C ILE A 170 -6.25 -5.39 -6.61
N SER A 171 -6.31 -5.73 -7.90
CA SER A 171 -6.74 -7.05 -8.34
C SER A 171 -5.74 -8.13 -7.92
N PRO A 172 -6.17 -9.40 -7.76
CA PRO A 172 -5.27 -10.48 -7.35
C PRO A 172 -4.08 -10.68 -8.31
N ASP A 173 -4.26 -10.41 -9.60
CA ASP A 173 -3.22 -10.49 -10.63
C ASP A 173 -2.32 -9.24 -10.70
N GLY A 174 -2.60 -8.23 -9.89
CA GLY A 174 -1.83 -6.99 -9.81
C GLY A 174 -1.98 -6.05 -11.00
N ARG A 175 -2.93 -6.28 -11.92
CA ARG A 175 -3.06 -5.51 -13.18
C ARG A 175 -4.01 -4.33 -13.08
N HIS A 176 -4.95 -4.36 -12.15
CA HIS A 176 -6.01 -3.37 -12.06
C HIS A 176 -6.13 -2.85 -10.63
N VAL A 177 -6.54 -1.61 -10.49
CA VAL A 177 -6.95 -1.02 -9.21
C VAL A 177 -8.37 -0.50 -9.33
N ALA A 178 -9.25 -1.01 -8.48
CA ALA A 178 -10.57 -0.45 -8.27
C ALA A 178 -10.52 0.55 -7.10
N TYR A 179 -11.20 1.68 -7.24
CA TYR A 179 -11.30 2.70 -6.18
C TYR A 179 -12.62 3.46 -6.29
N THR A 180 -12.97 4.20 -5.25
CA THR A 180 -14.15 5.06 -5.26
C THR A 180 -13.75 6.53 -5.23
N THR A 181 -14.60 7.39 -5.82
CA THR A 181 -14.44 8.85 -5.84
C THR A 181 -15.66 9.52 -5.18
N GLY A 182 -16.13 8.99 -4.07
CA GLY A 182 -17.35 9.47 -3.44
C GLY A 182 -18.63 8.95 -4.10
N GLU A 183 -18.85 9.21 -5.39
CA GLU A 183 -20.08 8.82 -6.11
C GLU A 183 -19.86 7.66 -7.11
N HIS A 184 -18.63 7.46 -7.59
CA HIS A 184 -18.34 6.50 -8.65
C HIS A 184 -17.36 5.42 -8.20
N LEU A 185 -17.56 4.21 -8.72
CA LEU A 185 -16.57 3.16 -8.71
C LEU A 185 -15.75 3.25 -10.00
N MET A 186 -14.44 3.40 -9.84
CA MET A 186 -13.48 3.56 -10.93
C MET A 186 -12.57 2.35 -11.01
N LEU A 187 -12.05 2.08 -12.20
CA LEU A 187 -11.05 1.06 -12.46
C LEU A 187 -9.91 1.67 -13.29
N VAL A 188 -8.68 1.41 -12.88
CA VAL A 188 -7.49 1.83 -13.62
C VAL A 188 -6.59 0.63 -13.86
N ASP A 189 -5.99 0.58 -15.06
CA ASP A 189 -5.02 -0.43 -15.43
C ASP A 189 -3.61 -0.01 -14.97
N ILE A 190 -2.90 -0.95 -14.37
CA ILE A 190 -1.51 -0.77 -13.99
C ILE A 190 -0.64 -1.33 -15.10
N ALA A 191 -0.05 -0.46 -15.93
CA ALA A 191 0.95 -0.89 -16.90
C ALA A 191 2.17 -1.48 -16.18
N PRO A 192 2.74 -2.60 -16.63
CA PRO A 192 3.99 -3.13 -16.12
C PRO A 192 5.11 -2.12 -16.43
N GLN A 193 5.72 -1.52 -15.40
CA GLN A 193 6.87 -0.62 -15.55
C GLN A 193 8.20 -1.23 -15.10
N TRP A 194 8.21 -2.53 -14.78
CA TRP A 194 9.46 -3.22 -14.57
C TRP A 194 10.15 -3.41 -15.92
N PRO A 195 11.47 -3.08 -16.07
CA PRO A 195 12.19 -3.48 -17.26
C PRO A 195 12.02 -5.00 -17.37
N SER A 196 11.36 -5.46 -18.43
CA SER A 196 11.42 -6.86 -18.83
C SER A 196 12.91 -7.21 -18.91
N ASP A 197 13.38 -8.12 -18.07
CA ASP A 197 14.66 -8.78 -18.25
C ASP A 197 14.69 -9.19 -19.71
N GLY A 198 15.57 -8.59 -20.53
CA GLY A 198 15.61 -8.61 -21.98
C GLY A 198 15.44 -9.98 -22.66
N ARG A 199 14.48 -10.77 -22.26
CA ARG A 199 13.88 -11.83 -23.01
C ARG A 199 12.84 -11.19 -23.93
N HIS A 200 13.29 -10.78 -25.09
CA HIS A 200 12.46 -10.79 -26.25
C HIS A 200 11.91 -12.21 -26.34
N ASP A 201 10.63 -12.38 -26.04
CA ASP A 201 9.88 -13.44 -26.68
C ASP A 201 9.86 -13.01 -28.16
N ASP A 202 10.83 -13.53 -28.94
CA ASP A 202 10.73 -13.64 -30.36
C ASP A 202 9.50 -14.52 -30.62
N ALA A 203 8.32 -13.90 -30.62
CA ALA A 203 7.21 -14.41 -31.37
C ALA A 203 7.66 -14.31 -32.82
N THR A 204 8.26 -15.38 -33.32
CA THR A 204 8.41 -15.63 -34.72
C THR A 204 7.03 -15.50 -35.33
N ASP A 205 6.81 -14.37 -36.01
CA ASP A 205 5.80 -14.27 -37.04
C ASP A 205 6.12 -15.39 -38.08
N ASP A 206 5.50 -16.54 -37.90
CA ASP A 206 5.38 -17.51 -38.97
C ASP A 206 4.55 -16.84 -40.05
N ASP A 207 5.28 -16.32 -41.04
CA ASP A 207 4.78 -15.97 -42.37
C ASP A 207 3.96 -17.13 -42.92
N CYS A 208 2.65 -17.06 -42.77
CA CYS A 208 1.73 -17.86 -43.56
C CYS A 208 1.70 -17.27 -44.97
N ASP A 209 2.73 -17.65 -45.75
CA ASP A 209 2.76 -17.46 -47.19
C ASP A 209 1.46 -17.98 -47.81
N GLY A 210 0.74 -17.05 -48.43
CA GLY A 210 -0.46 -17.30 -49.17
C GLY A 210 -0.23 -18.20 -50.36
N GLN A 211 -0.82 -19.38 -50.33
CA GLN A 211 -0.99 -20.19 -51.51
C GLN A 211 -2.48 -20.34 -51.84
N PRO A 212 -2.95 -19.88 -53.01
CA PRO A 212 -4.35 -20.01 -53.38
C PRO A 212 -4.68 -21.46 -53.74
N ALA A 213 -5.71 -22.02 -53.10
CA ALA A 213 -6.25 -23.32 -53.39
C ALA A 213 -6.92 -23.34 -54.77
N PRO A 214 -6.76 -24.42 -55.58
CA PRO A 214 -7.35 -24.52 -56.90
C PRO A 214 -8.85 -24.84 -56.84
N HIS A 215 -9.56 -24.21 -57.74
CA HIS A 215 -10.96 -24.48 -58.05
C HIS A 215 -11.22 -25.95 -58.32
N ALA A 216 -12.17 -26.56 -57.66
CA ALA A 216 -12.77 -27.84 -58.08
C ALA A 216 -14.29 -27.71 -58.14
N HIS A 217 -14.71 -27.96 -59.30
CA HIS A 217 -16.01 -28.11 -59.90
C HIS A 217 -17.13 -28.70 -59.04
N GLY A 218 -18.31 -28.21 -59.37
CA GLY A 218 -19.59 -28.59 -58.79
C GLY A 218 -20.01 -30.06 -59.09
N HIS A 219 -20.86 -30.51 -58.23
CA HIS A 219 -21.85 -31.52 -58.56
C HIS A 219 -23.18 -31.12 -57.97
N ARG A 220 -24.10 -30.94 -58.87
CA ARG A 220 -25.55 -30.85 -58.75
C ARG A 220 -26.09 -32.27 -58.66
N CYS A 221 -26.93 -32.57 -57.73
CA CYS A 221 -27.95 -33.61 -57.77
C CYS A 221 -28.98 -33.19 -56.73
N GLY A 222 -30.21 -32.98 -57.02
CA GLY A 222 -31.14 -33.73 -57.79
C GLY A 222 -32.27 -34.09 -56.89
N ASP A 223 -33.42 -33.53 -57.19
CA ASP A 223 -34.72 -33.72 -56.55
C ASP A 223 -35.12 -35.20 -56.44
N GLU A 224 -36.03 -35.50 -55.58
CA GLU A 224 -37.19 -36.42 -55.60
C GLU A 224 -37.35 -37.10 -54.22
N GLU A 225 -38.40 -37.01 -53.68
CA GLU A 225 -39.80 -37.21 -53.40
C GLU A 225 -40.13 -36.91 -51.95
#